data_47b41e0b929433be3593b3d7b3703632
#
_entry.id   47b41e0b929433be3593b3d7b3703632
#
_cell.length_a   1.000
_cell.length_b   1.000
_cell.length_c   1.000
_cell.angle_alpha   90.00
_cell.angle_beta   90.00
_cell.angle_gamma   90.00
#
_symmetry.space_group_name_H-M   'P 1'
#
loop_
_entity.id
_entity.type
_entity.pdbx_description
1 polymer ?
#
loop_
_entity_poly.entity_id
_entity_poly.type
_entity_poly.pdbx_seq_one_letter_code
_entity_poly.pdbx_strand_id
1 'polypeptide(L)'
;RVHPHNLKTHFSFKVTEEHFSYQLQCYDDDTPVSLMEQKPVVVLTSNPATLLLGMDLYTFSHIEASRLLPFTKKERISADASLTEKYIDNIIIPLARYHDISIQGLKVVREKRPCNAYLYLEDTIYNDTLLRLDFRYGEQSFSPQPSDETRKFVFREQEEEEIVIHYFQRNSTAERKAVHLLQKAGLQCISDSHFKLSSAAPEKNITEWISHHRQMLLEEFVLSSDTQNKPYYLPEIRIEQSCEDGPDWFDLHITVVIGNQRIPFSRFRKNILEGNREYILPDGRIVLLPEEWFSKYANLLEAGKESDKTIRLKRPFIGVIESILEKDRQSTSIKTLLSKEI
;
A
#
# COMPACT_ATOMS: atom_id res chain seq x y z
N ARG A 1 39.14 24.62 -4.38
CA ARG A 1 39.07 23.17 -4.70
C ARG A 1 37.63 22.73 -4.68
N VAL A 2 37.23 21.77 -5.51
CA VAL A 2 35.89 21.15 -5.47
C VAL A 2 36.04 19.75 -4.83
N HIS A 3 35.33 19.52 -3.74
CA HIS A 3 35.31 18.19 -3.08
C HIS A 3 34.32 17.29 -3.77
N PRO A 4 34.71 16.06 -4.16
CA PRO A 4 33.87 15.21 -5.00
C PRO A 4 32.71 14.55 -4.22
N HIS A 5 32.78 14.56 -2.89
CA HIS A 5 31.79 13.92 -2.04
C HIS A 5 31.04 14.94 -1.17
N ASN A 6 29.82 14.59 -0.78
CA ASN A 6 29.08 15.38 0.19
C ASN A 6 29.72 15.27 1.58
N LEU A 7 29.83 16.40 2.28
CA LEU A 7 30.26 16.38 3.67
C LEU A 7 29.31 15.56 4.53
N LYS A 8 29.89 14.66 5.35
CA LYS A 8 29.15 13.97 6.39
C LYS A 8 28.88 14.94 7.53
N THR A 9 27.66 14.91 8.05
CA THR A 9 27.24 15.78 9.16
C THR A 9 26.78 14.96 10.33
N HIS A 10 27.19 15.36 11.52
CA HIS A 10 26.74 14.79 12.80
C HIS A 10 26.19 15.91 13.67
N PHE A 11 24.93 15.77 14.11
CA PHE A 11 24.28 16.71 15.02
C PHE A 11 24.19 16.12 16.43
N SER A 12 24.70 16.86 17.43
CA SER A 12 24.61 16.49 18.83
C SER A 12 23.63 17.39 19.56
N PHE A 13 22.55 16.80 20.09
CA PHE A 13 21.49 17.50 20.81
C PHE A 13 21.60 17.22 22.30
N LYS A 14 21.37 18.24 23.12
CA LYS A 14 21.30 18.12 24.56
C LYS A 14 20.06 18.85 25.06
N VAL A 15 19.20 18.11 25.76
CA VAL A 15 17.98 18.59 26.38
C VAL A 15 18.14 18.51 27.89
N THR A 16 17.86 19.59 28.60
CA THR A 16 17.84 19.69 30.06
C THR A 16 16.54 20.37 30.46
N GLU A 17 16.25 20.38 31.77
CA GLU A 17 15.07 21.08 32.28
C GLU A 17 15.07 22.58 32.02
N GLU A 18 16.24 23.21 31.89
CA GLU A 18 16.36 24.66 31.74
C GLU A 18 16.56 25.10 30.27
N HIS A 19 17.24 24.28 29.46
CA HIS A 19 17.56 24.66 28.08
C HIS A 19 17.74 23.49 27.14
N PHE A 20 17.51 23.79 25.88
CA PHE A 20 17.82 22.95 24.71
C PHE A 20 19.09 23.49 24.04
N SER A 21 20.00 22.62 23.64
CA SER A 21 21.17 23.04 22.85
C SER A 21 21.59 22.00 21.83
N TYR A 22 22.25 22.43 20.75
CA TYR A 22 22.80 21.52 19.77
C TYR A 22 24.05 22.07 19.09
N GLN A 23 24.87 21.15 18.57
CA GLN A 23 26.12 21.39 17.87
C GLN A 23 26.12 20.62 16.55
N LEU A 24 26.89 21.11 15.57
CA LEU A 24 27.14 20.48 14.29
C LEU A 24 28.63 20.15 14.17
N GLN A 25 28.92 18.93 13.76
CA GLN A 25 30.24 18.50 13.31
C GLN A 25 30.15 18.07 11.85
N CYS A 26 31.09 18.52 11.04
CA CYS A 26 31.19 18.17 9.62
C CYS A 26 32.50 17.41 9.37
N TYR A 27 32.45 16.46 8.43
CA TYR A 27 33.59 15.63 8.07
C TYR A 27 33.70 15.50 6.56
N ASP A 28 34.90 15.71 6.00
CA ASP A 28 35.28 15.32 4.66
C ASP A 28 35.97 13.95 4.79
N ASP A 29 35.26 12.89 4.44
CA ASP A 29 35.52 11.51 4.85
C ASP A 29 35.64 11.39 6.37
N ASP A 30 36.86 11.28 6.90
CA ASP A 30 37.13 11.19 8.34
C ASP A 30 37.85 12.46 8.89
N THR A 31 38.06 13.47 8.05
CA THR A 31 38.75 14.71 8.42
C THR A 31 37.70 15.74 8.89
N PRO A 32 37.80 16.26 10.11
CA PRO A 32 36.87 17.26 10.59
C PRO A 32 37.03 18.59 9.83
N VAL A 33 35.88 19.17 9.46
CA VAL A 33 35.80 20.49 8.76
C VAL A 33 35.06 21.46 9.65
N SER A 34 35.76 22.54 10.08
CA SER A 34 35.16 23.59 10.90
C SER A 34 34.50 24.62 10.00
N LEU A 35 33.18 24.83 10.16
CA LEU A 35 32.48 25.91 9.45
C LEU A 35 32.82 27.29 9.98
N MET A 36 33.33 27.42 11.20
CA MET A 36 33.68 28.71 11.81
C MET A 36 35.03 29.25 11.35
N GLU A 37 35.97 28.34 11.12
CA GLU A 37 37.35 28.70 10.76
C GLU A 37 37.52 29.07 9.29
N GLN A 38 36.61 28.58 8.44
CA GLN A 38 36.67 28.77 6.99
C GLN A 38 36.00 30.09 6.58
N LYS A 39 36.75 31.02 6.04
CA LYS A 39 36.22 32.30 5.55
C LYS A 39 36.86 32.66 4.20
N PRO A 40 36.11 33.27 3.25
CA PRO A 40 34.69 33.65 3.36
C PRO A 40 33.75 32.46 3.30
N VAL A 41 32.50 32.63 3.75
CA VAL A 41 31.39 31.68 3.60
C VAL A 41 30.43 32.25 2.56
N VAL A 42 30.23 31.51 1.48
CA VAL A 42 29.27 31.88 0.42
C VAL A 42 28.34 30.74 0.12
N VAL A 43 27.04 31.02 0.14
CA VAL A 43 26.00 30.03 -0.23
C VAL A 43 25.82 30.06 -1.74
N LEU A 44 26.07 28.96 -2.42
CA LEU A 44 25.84 28.81 -3.85
C LEU A 44 24.46 28.20 -4.15
N THR A 45 24.05 27.18 -3.41
CA THR A 45 22.70 26.65 -3.45
C THR A 45 22.14 26.49 -2.03
N SER A 46 20.84 26.73 -1.90
CA SER A 46 20.18 26.68 -0.58
C SER A 46 19.68 25.29 -0.20
N ASN A 47 19.18 24.49 -1.14
CA ASN A 47 18.63 23.17 -0.88
C ASN A 47 18.81 22.23 -2.10
N PRO A 48 19.59 21.16 -2.01
CA PRO A 48 20.55 20.91 -0.93
C PRO A 48 21.64 22.00 -0.87
N ALA A 49 22.20 22.21 0.32
CA ALA A 49 23.19 23.25 0.53
C ALA A 49 24.50 22.98 -0.23
N THR A 50 25.00 24.00 -0.92
CA THR A 50 26.38 24.04 -1.46
C THR A 50 27.04 25.31 -0.95
N LEU A 51 28.13 25.15 -0.21
CA LEU A 51 28.86 26.26 0.40
C LEU A 51 30.27 26.38 -0.15
N LEU A 52 30.67 27.57 -0.47
CA LEU A 52 32.08 27.89 -0.60
C LEU A 52 32.60 28.34 0.78
N LEU A 53 33.51 27.55 1.34
CA LEU A 53 34.15 27.77 2.63
C LEU A 53 35.64 28.07 2.39
N GLY A 54 36.04 29.32 2.56
CA GLY A 54 37.38 29.78 2.16
C GLY A 54 37.58 29.61 0.65
N MET A 55 38.46 28.70 0.25
CA MET A 55 38.75 28.39 -1.17
C MET A 55 38.20 27.02 -1.61
N ASP A 56 37.47 26.32 -0.73
CA ASP A 56 36.97 24.97 -0.95
C ASP A 56 35.47 24.99 -1.12
N LEU A 57 34.98 24.20 -2.10
CA LEU A 57 33.55 24.03 -2.38
C LEU A 57 33.08 22.72 -1.80
N TYR A 58 32.09 22.78 -0.91
CA TYR A 58 31.49 21.63 -0.26
C TYR A 58 29.99 21.53 -0.54
N THR A 59 29.55 20.34 -0.78
CA THR A 59 28.12 19.99 -0.93
C THR A 59 27.62 19.21 0.28
N PHE A 60 26.33 19.36 0.58
CA PHE A 60 25.67 18.71 1.70
C PHE A 60 24.42 17.98 1.19
N SER A 61 24.22 16.74 1.60
CA SER A 61 23.00 16.00 1.25
C SER A 61 21.86 16.35 2.21
N HIS A 62 20.66 16.55 1.69
CA HIS A 62 19.41 16.66 2.47
C HIS A 62 19.41 17.70 3.61
N ILE A 63 20.19 18.75 3.49
CA ILE A 63 20.22 19.85 4.45
C ILE A 63 20.18 21.21 3.76
N GLU A 64 19.42 22.12 4.34
CA GLU A 64 19.33 23.51 3.85
C GLU A 64 20.47 24.35 4.41
N ALA A 65 20.95 25.30 3.61
CA ALA A 65 21.98 26.26 4.02
C ALA A 65 21.57 27.07 5.27
N SER A 66 20.28 27.37 5.42
CA SER A 66 19.73 28.07 6.59
C SER A 66 20.03 27.35 7.92
N ARG A 67 20.16 26.02 7.92
CA ARG A 67 20.49 25.18 9.09
C ARG A 67 22.00 25.12 9.38
N LEU A 68 22.84 25.38 8.38
CA LEU A 68 24.29 25.37 8.49
C LEU A 68 24.88 26.74 8.88
N LEU A 69 24.30 27.81 8.33
CA LEU A 69 24.81 29.17 8.51
C LEU A 69 24.99 29.64 9.97
N PRO A 70 24.12 29.29 10.92
CA PRO A 70 24.34 29.63 12.33
C PRO A 70 25.68 29.10 12.88
N PHE A 71 26.13 27.92 12.40
CA PHE A 71 27.38 27.29 12.82
C PHE A 71 28.64 27.88 12.21
N THR A 72 28.49 28.79 11.28
CA THR A 72 29.63 29.63 10.80
C THR A 72 29.99 30.73 11.78
N LYS A 73 29.14 31.01 12.78
CA LYS A 73 29.28 32.07 13.78
C LYS A 73 29.33 31.57 15.22
N LYS A 74 28.72 30.40 15.50
CA LYS A 74 28.59 29.84 16.83
C LYS A 74 28.82 28.34 16.79
N GLU A 75 29.62 27.82 17.71
CA GLU A 75 29.85 26.37 17.85
C GLU A 75 28.61 25.65 18.34
N ARG A 76 27.84 26.30 19.22
CA ARG A 76 26.63 25.77 19.85
C ARG A 76 25.48 26.75 19.71
N ILE A 77 24.30 26.20 19.41
CA ILE A 77 23.04 26.95 19.43
C ILE A 77 22.27 26.52 20.66
N SER A 78 21.77 27.46 21.43
CA SER A 78 20.98 27.20 22.64
C SER A 78 19.65 27.96 22.57
N ALA A 79 18.62 27.37 23.17
CA ALA A 79 17.29 27.93 23.28
C ALA A 79 16.69 27.57 24.65
N ASP A 80 15.67 28.29 25.05
CA ASP A 80 14.90 28.04 26.26
C ASP A 80 14.18 26.66 26.20
N ALA A 81 14.07 25.98 27.35
CA ALA A 81 13.44 24.67 27.44
C ALA A 81 11.96 24.67 26.98
N SER A 82 11.25 25.79 27.09
CA SER A 82 9.86 25.93 26.62
C SER A 82 9.72 25.74 25.12
N LEU A 83 10.81 25.84 24.35
CA LEU A 83 10.85 25.66 22.91
C LEU A 83 11.25 24.22 22.51
N THR A 84 11.54 23.34 23.47
CA THR A 84 12.05 21.98 23.19
C THR A 84 11.17 21.21 22.21
N GLU A 85 9.86 21.18 22.40
CA GLU A 85 8.94 20.46 21.48
C GLU A 85 9.03 21.00 20.04
N LYS A 86 9.08 22.32 19.87
CA LYS A 86 9.23 22.93 18.55
C LYS A 86 10.56 22.55 17.89
N TYR A 87 11.63 22.46 18.67
CA TYR A 87 12.94 22.03 18.19
C TYR A 87 12.95 20.54 17.84
N ILE A 88 12.26 19.70 18.61
CA ILE A 88 12.10 18.28 18.28
C ILE A 88 11.41 18.14 16.91
N ASP A 89 10.26 18.79 16.72
CA ASP A 89 9.46 18.64 15.50
C ASP A 89 10.12 19.27 14.27
N ASN A 90 10.74 20.44 14.42
CA ASN A 90 11.25 21.20 13.29
C ASN A 90 12.73 20.97 13.00
N ILE A 91 13.51 20.43 13.92
CA ILE A 91 14.96 20.26 13.76
C ILE A 91 15.37 18.80 13.98
N ILE A 92 15.12 18.22 15.17
CA ILE A 92 15.61 16.86 15.48
C ILE A 92 15.03 15.85 14.51
N ILE A 93 13.70 15.74 14.42
CA ILE A 93 13.02 14.74 13.59
C ILE A 93 13.41 14.87 12.10
N PRO A 94 13.37 16.05 11.47
CA PRO A 94 13.78 16.18 10.07
C PRO A 94 15.25 15.85 9.81
N LEU A 95 16.16 16.25 10.71
CA LEU A 95 17.59 15.95 10.57
C LEU A 95 17.89 14.47 10.81
N ALA A 96 17.26 13.87 11.80
CA ALA A 96 17.45 12.48 12.16
C ALA A 96 17.10 11.49 11.04
N ARG A 97 16.23 11.87 10.10
CA ARG A 97 15.86 11.06 8.94
C ARG A 97 17.02 10.82 7.97
N TYR A 98 17.92 11.78 7.86
CA TYR A 98 18.97 11.77 6.83
C TYR A 98 20.39 11.81 7.40
N HIS A 99 20.55 12.37 8.60
CA HIS A 99 21.85 12.60 9.21
C HIS A 99 22.08 11.72 10.42
N ASP A 100 23.33 11.56 10.80
CA ASP A 100 23.68 10.97 12.08
C ASP A 100 23.44 11.99 13.18
N ILE A 101 22.73 11.55 14.21
CA ILE A 101 22.45 12.39 15.36
C ILE A 101 22.71 11.64 16.69
N SER A 102 23.11 12.39 17.69
CA SER A 102 23.13 11.97 19.08
C SER A 102 22.22 12.87 19.92
N ILE A 103 21.44 12.26 20.82
CA ILE A 103 20.50 12.99 21.67
C ILE A 103 20.76 12.59 23.11
N GLN A 104 20.98 13.59 23.97
CA GLN A 104 21.09 13.46 25.41
C GLN A 104 19.90 14.15 26.08
N GLY A 105 19.33 13.50 27.12
CA GLY A 105 18.20 14.05 27.88
C GLY A 105 16.83 13.77 27.30
N LEU A 106 16.72 12.95 26.24
CA LEU A 106 15.47 12.38 25.78
C LEU A 106 15.61 10.86 25.63
N LYS A 107 14.52 10.14 25.86
CA LYS A 107 14.45 8.70 25.61
C LYS A 107 14.41 8.44 24.12
N VAL A 108 15.33 7.63 23.64
CA VAL A 108 15.43 7.25 22.23
C VAL A 108 15.27 5.75 22.10
N VAL A 109 14.23 5.31 21.38
CA VAL A 109 13.93 3.90 21.14
C VAL A 109 14.24 3.57 19.69
N ARG A 110 15.12 2.58 19.49
CA ARG A 110 15.44 2.06 18.15
C ARG A 110 14.73 0.73 17.96
N GLU A 111 13.81 0.70 17.01
CA GLU A 111 12.95 -0.44 16.77
C GLU A 111 13.27 -1.13 15.45
N LYS A 112 13.03 -2.44 15.42
CA LYS A 112 12.89 -3.18 14.16
C LYS A 112 11.42 -3.50 14.01
N ARG A 113 10.77 -2.89 13.02
CA ARG A 113 9.36 -3.15 12.71
C ARG A 113 9.25 -4.05 11.48
N PRO A 114 8.37 -5.06 11.50
CA PRO A 114 8.12 -5.87 10.32
C PRO A 114 7.54 -5.00 9.20
N CYS A 115 7.97 -5.25 7.97
CA CYS A 115 7.44 -4.63 6.76
C CYS A 115 6.30 -5.49 6.24
N ASN A 116 5.09 -4.97 6.23
CA ASN A 116 3.92 -5.63 5.64
C ASN A 116 3.50 -4.88 4.38
N ALA A 117 3.42 -5.59 3.26
CA ALA A 117 2.99 -5.02 1.98
C ALA A 117 1.46 -5.12 1.86
N TYR A 118 0.80 -3.98 1.77
CA TYR A 118 -0.65 -3.86 1.61
C TYR A 118 -0.99 -3.47 0.18
N LEU A 119 -1.95 -4.18 -0.40
CA LEU A 119 -2.52 -3.86 -1.70
C LEU A 119 -3.97 -3.43 -1.53
N TYR A 120 -4.33 -2.32 -2.17
CA TYR A 120 -5.68 -1.78 -2.20
C TYR A 120 -6.19 -1.75 -3.62
N LEU A 121 -7.45 -2.13 -3.81
CA LEU A 121 -8.12 -1.94 -5.10
C LEU A 121 -8.68 -0.52 -5.16
N GLU A 122 -8.37 0.18 -6.23
CA GLU A 122 -8.87 1.52 -6.51
C GLU A 122 -9.48 1.57 -7.91
N ASP A 123 -10.73 2.01 -8.00
CA ASP A 123 -11.38 2.22 -9.28
C ASP A 123 -11.12 3.64 -9.76
N THR A 124 -10.70 3.78 -11.00
CA THR A 124 -10.50 5.07 -11.63
C THR A 124 -11.81 5.61 -12.21
N ILE A 125 -11.86 6.91 -12.49
CA ILE A 125 -12.98 7.56 -13.18
C ILE A 125 -13.24 7.00 -14.59
N TYR A 126 -12.29 6.26 -15.16
CA TYR A 126 -12.39 5.61 -16.47
C TYR A 126 -12.84 4.15 -16.40
N ASN A 127 -13.34 3.68 -15.25
CA ASN A 127 -13.70 2.29 -14.96
C ASN A 127 -12.54 1.28 -15.06
N ASP A 128 -11.30 1.75 -15.00
CA ASP A 128 -10.14 0.88 -14.81
C ASP A 128 -9.91 0.63 -13.33
N THR A 129 -9.54 -0.58 -12.98
CA THR A 129 -9.13 -0.92 -11.60
C THR A 129 -7.62 -0.93 -11.51
N LEU A 130 -7.09 -0.21 -10.54
CA LEU A 130 -5.68 -0.16 -10.17
C LEU A 130 -5.45 -0.90 -8.85
N LEU A 131 -4.20 -1.28 -8.62
CA LEU A 131 -3.72 -1.74 -7.31
C LEU A 131 -2.77 -0.69 -6.75
N ARG A 132 -3.08 -0.17 -5.56
CA ARG A 132 -2.17 0.69 -4.79
C ARG A 132 -1.40 -0.15 -3.79
N LEU A 133 -0.09 -0.02 -3.80
CA LEU A 133 0.82 -0.69 -2.88
C LEU A 133 1.28 0.30 -1.80
N ASP A 134 1.09 -0.07 -0.54
CA ASP A 134 1.64 0.61 0.62
C ASP A 134 2.43 -0.36 1.49
N PHE A 135 3.49 0.13 2.13
CA PHE A 135 4.25 -0.61 3.13
C PHE A 135 3.91 -0.12 4.52
N ARG A 136 3.41 -1.02 5.37
CA ARG A 136 3.09 -0.69 6.76
C ARG A 136 4.15 -1.22 7.74
N TYR A 137 4.52 -0.34 8.65
CA TYR A 137 5.43 -0.60 9.78
C TYR A 137 4.71 -0.22 11.06
N GLY A 138 3.94 -1.16 11.65
CA GLY A 138 2.96 -0.85 12.70
C GLY A 138 1.86 0.07 12.15
N GLU A 139 1.62 1.17 12.82
CA GLU A 139 0.62 2.18 12.42
C GLU A 139 1.09 3.10 11.28
N GLN A 140 2.37 3.07 10.93
CA GLN A 140 2.92 3.95 9.90
C GLN A 140 2.83 3.31 8.52
N SER A 141 2.33 4.06 7.53
CA SER A 141 2.19 3.63 6.14
C SER A 141 3.06 4.47 5.20
N PHE A 142 3.67 3.82 4.23
CA PHE A 142 4.59 4.43 3.27
C PHE A 142 4.36 3.90 1.87
N SER A 143 4.38 4.79 0.90
CA SER A 143 4.44 4.40 -0.51
C SER A 143 5.81 3.78 -0.87
N PRO A 144 5.88 2.92 -1.89
CA PRO A 144 7.13 2.46 -2.47
C PRO A 144 8.03 3.63 -2.84
N GLN A 145 9.33 3.48 -2.68
CA GLN A 145 10.28 4.52 -3.07
C GLN A 145 11.20 4.03 -4.19
N PRO A 146 11.44 4.86 -5.22
CA PRO A 146 12.31 4.50 -6.32
C PRO A 146 13.80 4.52 -5.96
N SER A 147 14.20 5.17 -4.85
CA SER A 147 15.60 5.35 -4.49
C SER A 147 16.11 4.31 -3.50
N ASP A 148 17.40 3.93 -3.64
CA ASP A 148 18.14 3.04 -2.73
C ASP A 148 18.44 3.65 -1.35
N GLU A 149 18.02 4.87 -1.09
CA GLU A 149 18.26 5.56 0.16
C GLU A 149 17.51 4.89 1.31
N THR A 150 18.27 4.30 2.22
CA THR A 150 17.76 3.77 3.48
C THR A 150 17.28 4.91 4.36
N ARG A 151 16.01 5.28 4.26
CA ARG A 151 15.44 6.32 5.11
C ARG A 151 15.15 5.78 6.51
N LYS A 152 15.76 6.44 7.48
CA LYS A 152 15.38 6.30 8.88
C LYS A 152 14.05 7.01 9.07
N PHE A 153 13.08 6.33 9.66
CA PHE A 153 11.85 6.96 10.07
C PHE A 153 11.96 7.38 11.53
N VAL A 154 11.62 8.62 11.81
CA VAL A 154 11.77 9.23 13.14
C VAL A 154 10.49 9.98 13.44
N PHE A 155 9.91 9.69 14.59
CA PHE A 155 8.72 10.39 15.10
C PHE A 155 8.80 10.47 16.63
N ARG A 156 8.04 11.39 17.21
CA ARG A 156 7.87 11.46 18.66
C ARG A 156 6.55 10.85 19.09
N GLU A 157 6.55 10.29 20.28
CA GLU A 157 5.37 9.83 20.98
C GLU A 157 5.41 10.36 22.41
N GLN A 158 4.25 10.68 22.96
CA GLN A 158 4.13 11.09 24.36
C GLN A 158 3.80 9.83 25.17
N GLU A 159 4.75 9.34 25.95
CA GLU A 159 4.54 8.23 26.88
C GLU A 159 4.44 8.81 28.31
N GLU A 160 3.24 8.76 28.90
CA GLU A 160 2.98 9.36 30.21
C GLU A 160 3.39 10.85 30.24
N GLU A 161 4.47 11.21 30.94
CA GLU A 161 5.00 12.56 31.01
C GLU A 161 6.29 12.77 30.21
N GLU A 162 6.81 11.70 29.55
CA GLU A 162 8.08 11.76 28.81
C GLU A 162 7.86 11.83 27.29
N ILE A 163 8.72 12.60 26.61
CA ILE A 163 8.81 12.58 25.16
C ILE A 163 9.79 11.49 24.73
N VAL A 164 9.28 10.53 23.97
CA VAL A 164 10.06 9.42 23.43
C VAL A 164 10.27 9.62 21.93
N ILE A 165 11.51 9.50 21.47
CA ILE A 165 11.84 9.56 20.06
C ILE A 165 12.03 8.13 19.54
N HIS A 166 11.15 7.73 18.62
CA HIS A 166 11.18 6.43 17.99
C HIS A 166 11.95 6.47 16.68
N TYR A 167 12.82 5.50 16.50
CA TYR A 167 13.60 5.28 15.30
C TYR A 167 13.32 3.90 14.73
N PHE A 168 12.98 3.81 13.46
CA PHE A 168 13.10 2.56 12.74
C PHE A 168 13.59 2.80 11.31
N GLN A 169 14.19 1.77 10.73
CA GLN A 169 14.68 1.80 9.37
C GLN A 169 13.74 0.98 8.48
N ARG A 170 13.33 1.54 7.35
CA ARG A 170 12.54 0.79 6.37
C ARG A 170 13.38 -0.36 5.79
N ASN A 171 12.72 -1.48 5.52
CA ASN A 171 13.35 -2.65 4.93
C ASN A 171 13.29 -2.55 3.39
N SER A 172 14.22 -1.80 2.80
CA SER A 172 14.28 -1.58 1.35
C SER A 172 14.40 -2.87 0.54
N THR A 173 15.01 -3.92 1.10
CA THR A 173 15.10 -5.23 0.45
C THR A 173 13.74 -5.91 0.35
N ALA A 174 12.96 -5.91 1.44
CA ALA A 174 11.61 -6.48 1.44
C ALA A 174 10.67 -5.67 0.53
N GLU A 175 10.76 -4.34 0.56
CA GLU A 175 9.96 -3.47 -0.29
C GLU A 175 10.24 -3.68 -1.77
N ARG A 176 11.53 -3.74 -2.17
CA ARG A 176 11.92 -4.05 -3.56
C ARG A 176 11.48 -5.43 -3.99
N LYS A 177 11.58 -6.44 -3.10
CA LYS A 177 11.07 -7.79 -3.38
C LYS A 177 9.59 -7.75 -3.72
N ALA A 178 8.78 -7.06 -2.92
CA ALA A 178 7.34 -6.94 -3.14
C ALA A 178 7.00 -6.27 -4.48
N VAL A 179 7.64 -5.13 -4.79
CA VAL A 179 7.49 -4.45 -6.09
C VAL A 179 7.86 -5.36 -7.25
N HIS A 180 9.00 -6.05 -7.14
CA HIS A 180 9.46 -6.97 -8.19
C HIS A 180 8.52 -8.16 -8.40
N LEU A 181 7.94 -8.70 -7.32
CA LEU A 181 6.94 -9.78 -7.41
C LEU A 181 5.71 -9.34 -8.20
N LEU A 182 5.18 -8.14 -7.94
CA LEU A 182 4.04 -7.60 -8.69
C LEU A 182 4.36 -7.41 -10.17
N GLN A 183 5.54 -6.87 -10.49
CA GLN A 183 5.99 -6.70 -11.86
C GLN A 183 6.18 -8.03 -12.58
N LYS A 184 6.80 -9.02 -11.92
CA LYS A 184 6.98 -10.37 -12.46
C LYS A 184 5.64 -11.09 -12.67
N ALA A 185 4.64 -10.78 -11.86
CA ALA A 185 3.28 -11.29 -11.99
C ALA A 185 2.43 -10.57 -13.06
N GLY A 186 3.03 -9.72 -13.91
CA GLY A 186 2.35 -9.07 -15.04
C GLY A 186 1.75 -7.70 -14.73
N LEU A 187 2.04 -7.10 -13.59
CA LEU A 187 1.63 -5.74 -13.30
C LEU A 187 2.66 -4.71 -13.76
N GLN A 188 2.19 -3.60 -14.28
CA GLN A 188 3.00 -2.45 -14.66
C GLN A 188 2.83 -1.32 -13.65
N CYS A 189 3.95 -0.82 -13.13
CA CYS A 189 3.97 0.38 -12.28
C CYS A 189 3.69 1.61 -13.16
N ILE A 190 2.69 2.40 -12.78
CA ILE A 190 2.29 3.64 -13.49
C ILE A 190 2.62 4.90 -12.69
N SER A 191 2.82 4.76 -11.39
CA SER A 191 3.31 5.81 -10.49
C SER A 191 4.02 5.16 -9.31
N ASP A 192 4.54 5.94 -8.37
CA ASP A 192 5.31 5.42 -7.23
C ASP A 192 4.61 4.29 -6.47
N SER A 193 3.29 4.31 -6.37
CA SER A 193 2.51 3.34 -5.59
C SER A 193 1.45 2.58 -6.40
N HIS A 194 1.14 2.98 -7.64
CA HIS A 194 0.03 2.41 -8.38
C HIS A 194 0.50 1.48 -9.49
N PHE A 195 -0.19 0.35 -9.57
CA PHE A 195 0.05 -0.71 -10.53
C PHE A 195 -1.21 -0.99 -11.33
N LYS A 196 -1.06 -1.22 -12.62
CA LYS A 196 -2.12 -1.70 -13.50
C LYS A 196 -1.74 -3.01 -14.15
N LEU A 197 -2.74 -3.75 -14.61
CA LEU A 197 -2.51 -4.93 -15.42
C LEU A 197 -1.81 -4.54 -16.73
N SER A 198 -0.72 -5.23 -17.04
CA SER A 198 0.00 -5.02 -18.31
C SER A 198 -0.85 -5.50 -19.48
N SER A 199 -0.77 -4.80 -20.62
CA SER A 199 -1.41 -5.26 -21.86
C SER A 199 -0.87 -6.61 -22.38
N ALA A 200 0.28 -7.05 -21.88
CA ALA A 200 0.89 -8.34 -22.20
C ALA A 200 0.48 -9.45 -21.20
N ALA A 201 -0.25 -9.13 -20.14
CA ALA A 201 -0.73 -10.12 -19.18
C ALA A 201 -1.82 -11.00 -19.82
N PRO A 202 -1.88 -12.29 -19.45
CA PRO A 202 -2.91 -13.20 -19.99
C PRO A 202 -4.30 -12.92 -19.42
N GLU A 203 -4.39 -12.31 -18.25
CA GLU A 203 -5.64 -11.97 -17.57
C GLU A 203 -6.32 -10.77 -18.22
N LYS A 204 -7.66 -10.80 -18.22
CA LYS A 204 -8.47 -9.74 -18.83
C LYS A 204 -8.69 -8.55 -17.90
N ASN A 205 -8.63 -8.78 -16.60
CA ASN A 205 -8.89 -7.78 -15.57
C ASN A 205 -8.18 -8.13 -14.25
N ILE A 206 -8.16 -7.17 -13.32
CA ILE A 206 -7.49 -7.30 -12.02
C ILE A 206 -8.11 -8.41 -11.15
N THR A 207 -9.41 -8.64 -11.23
CA THR A 207 -10.08 -9.67 -10.41
C THR A 207 -9.66 -11.08 -10.85
N GLU A 208 -9.53 -11.32 -12.16
CA GLU A 208 -9.00 -12.55 -12.72
C GLU A 208 -7.51 -12.73 -12.32
N TRP A 209 -6.72 -11.65 -12.40
CA TRP A 209 -5.34 -11.64 -11.95
C TRP A 209 -5.20 -11.98 -10.44
N ILE A 210 -6.04 -11.40 -9.58
CA ILE A 210 -6.08 -11.73 -8.14
C ILE A 210 -6.36 -13.22 -7.93
N SER A 211 -7.28 -13.80 -8.69
CA SER A 211 -7.64 -15.21 -8.59
C SER A 211 -6.49 -16.13 -9.01
N HIS A 212 -5.80 -15.81 -10.11
CA HIS A 212 -4.64 -16.59 -10.59
C HIS A 212 -3.43 -16.48 -9.66
N HIS A 213 -3.18 -15.31 -9.09
CA HIS A 213 -2.04 -15.07 -8.22
C HIS A 213 -2.36 -15.18 -6.72
N ARG A 214 -3.51 -15.81 -6.40
CA ARG A 214 -4.04 -15.92 -5.04
C ARG A 214 -3.01 -16.41 -4.02
N GLN A 215 -2.24 -17.46 -4.35
CA GLN A 215 -1.26 -18.04 -3.43
C GLN A 215 -0.15 -17.02 -3.09
N MET A 216 0.43 -16.38 -4.10
CA MET A 216 1.43 -15.33 -3.91
C MET A 216 0.88 -14.17 -3.06
N LEU A 217 -0.37 -13.77 -3.31
CA LEU A 217 -1.01 -12.68 -2.57
C LEU A 217 -1.19 -13.04 -1.09
N LEU A 218 -1.57 -14.28 -0.78
CA LEU A 218 -1.73 -14.72 0.61
C LEU A 218 -0.41 -14.87 1.37
N GLU A 219 0.68 -15.17 0.67
CA GLU A 219 2.01 -15.38 1.27
C GLU A 219 2.78 -14.07 1.48
N GLU A 220 2.67 -13.11 0.56
CA GLU A 220 3.56 -11.95 0.50
C GLU A 220 2.84 -10.61 0.71
N PHE A 221 1.51 -10.57 0.62
CA PHE A 221 0.73 -9.33 0.66
C PHE A 221 -0.50 -9.44 1.55
N VAL A 222 -0.98 -8.29 1.99
CA VAL A 222 -2.32 -8.13 2.58
C VAL A 222 -3.18 -7.36 1.58
N LEU A 223 -4.06 -8.06 0.88
CA LEU A 223 -5.04 -7.40 0.01
C LEU A 223 -6.17 -6.88 0.89
N SER A 224 -6.44 -5.59 0.84
CA SER A 224 -7.37 -4.90 1.75
C SER A 224 -8.35 -4.00 1.01
N SER A 225 -9.58 -3.92 1.55
CA SER A 225 -10.56 -2.93 1.10
C SER A 225 -10.16 -1.55 1.61
N ASP A 226 -10.06 -0.58 0.71
CA ASP A 226 -9.76 0.81 1.07
C ASP A 226 -10.93 1.44 1.84
N THR A 227 -12.18 1.09 1.47
CA THR A 227 -13.40 1.64 2.07
C THR A 227 -13.64 1.17 3.51
N GLN A 228 -13.27 -0.08 3.84
CA GLN A 228 -13.55 -0.69 5.15
C GLN A 228 -12.30 -0.92 5.99
N ASN A 229 -11.11 -0.67 5.45
CA ASN A 229 -9.80 -0.96 6.06
C ASN A 229 -9.71 -2.39 6.64
N LYS A 230 -10.33 -3.36 5.95
CA LYS A 230 -10.34 -4.77 6.31
C LYS A 230 -9.71 -5.61 5.22
N PRO A 231 -8.92 -6.65 5.56
CA PRO A 231 -8.34 -7.52 4.55
C PRO A 231 -9.43 -8.31 3.84
N TYR A 232 -9.26 -8.49 2.52
CA TYR A 232 -10.10 -9.40 1.75
C TYR A 232 -9.84 -10.85 2.13
N TYR A 233 -10.91 -11.59 2.25
CA TYR A 233 -10.85 -13.04 2.30
C TYR A 233 -10.80 -13.56 0.86
N LEU A 234 -9.74 -14.27 0.52
CA LEU A 234 -9.51 -14.83 -0.83
C LEU A 234 -9.70 -16.37 -0.82
N PRO A 235 -10.93 -16.88 -0.73
CA PRO A 235 -11.20 -18.30 -0.80
C PRO A 235 -11.21 -18.79 -2.25
N GLU A 236 -11.23 -20.10 -2.42
CA GLU A 236 -11.71 -20.68 -3.66
C GLU A 236 -13.23 -20.49 -3.74
N ILE A 237 -13.71 -19.94 -4.86
CA ILE A 237 -15.13 -19.74 -5.13
C ILE A 237 -15.56 -20.75 -6.17
N ARG A 238 -16.60 -21.54 -5.86
CA ARG A 238 -17.18 -22.51 -6.78
C ARG A 238 -18.67 -22.27 -6.91
N ILE A 239 -19.22 -22.52 -8.11
CA ILE A 239 -20.64 -22.45 -8.38
C ILE A 239 -21.17 -23.87 -8.57
N GLU A 240 -22.17 -24.24 -7.81
CA GLU A 240 -22.96 -25.45 -8.01
C GLU A 240 -24.31 -25.03 -8.57
N GLN A 241 -24.72 -25.66 -9.69
CA GLN A 241 -25.95 -25.30 -10.34
C GLN A 241 -26.72 -26.55 -10.77
N SER A 242 -28.05 -26.47 -10.68
CA SER A 242 -28.98 -27.48 -11.19
C SER A 242 -30.24 -26.80 -11.72
N CYS A 243 -30.88 -27.40 -12.69
CA CYS A 243 -32.08 -26.87 -13.32
C CYS A 243 -33.20 -27.93 -13.23
N GLU A 244 -34.37 -27.51 -12.79
CA GLU A 244 -35.59 -28.31 -12.80
C GLU A 244 -36.54 -27.79 -13.89
N ASP A 245 -37.01 -28.67 -14.76
CA ASP A 245 -37.92 -28.35 -15.87
C ASP A 245 -39.38 -28.46 -15.41
N GLY A 246 -40.12 -27.36 -15.49
CA GLY A 246 -41.55 -27.28 -15.27
C GLY A 246 -42.32 -27.07 -16.58
N PRO A 247 -43.67 -27.23 -16.57
CA PRO A 247 -44.48 -27.12 -17.80
C PRO A 247 -44.30 -25.78 -18.57
N ASP A 248 -44.20 -24.68 -17.82
CA ASP A 248 -44.13 -23.33 -18.38
C ASP A 248 -42.89 -22.50 -17.93
N TRP A 249 -42.04 -23.09 -17.11
CA TRP A 249 -40.88 -22.41 -16.51
C TRP A 249 -39.74 -23.38 -16.21
N PHE A 250 -38.57 -22.80 -15.95
CA PHE A 250 -37.41 -23.49 -15.40
C PHE A 250 -37.11 -22.93 -14.01
N ASP A 251 -36.86 -23.82 -13.05
CA ASP A 251 -36.39 -23.47 -11.73
C ASP A 251 -34.87 -23.72 -11.68
N LEU A 252 -34.07 -22.64 -11.69
CA LEU A 252 -32.63 -22.69 -11.65
C LEU A 252 -32.14 -22.56 -10.20
N HIS A 253 -31.47 -23.58 -9.71
CA HIS A 253 -30.85 -23.62 -8.40
C HIS A 253 -29.35 -23.29 -8.58
N ILE A 254 -28.91 -22.17 -8.06
CA ILE A 254 -27.50 -21.80 -8.06
C ILE A 254 -27.07 -21.56 -6.63
N THR A 255 -26.04 -22.30 -6.23
CA THR A 255 -25.39 -22.15 -4.91
C THR A 255 -23.92 -21.80 -5.11
N VAL A 256 -23.48 -20.74 -4.44
CA VAL A 256 -22.08 -20.35 -4.40
C VAL A 256 -21.43 -20.94 -3.15
N VAL A 257 -20.33 -21.66 -3.37
CA VAL A 257 -19.51 -22.21 -2.30
C VAL A 257 -18.29 -21.31 -2.15
N ILE A 258 -18.18 -20.66 -1.00
CA ILE A 258 -17.09 -19.73 -0.65
C ILE A 258 -16.36 -20.29 0.56
N GLY A 259 -15.22 -20.96 0.35
CA GLY A 259 -14.59 -21.76 1.40
C GLY A 259 -15.54 -22.82 1.95
N ASN A 260 -15.95 -22.71 3.22
CA ASN A 260 -16.87 -23.64 3.87
C ASN A 260 -18.34 -23.16 3.89
N GLN A 261 -18.64 -22.01 3.31
CA GLN A 261 -19.98 -21.43 3.30
C GLN A 261 -20.69 -21.73 1.99
N ARG A 262 -21.98 -22.11 2.07
CA ARG A 262 -22.86 -22.34 0.92
C ARG A 262 -23.92 -21.24 0.90
N ILE A 263 -23.89 -20.37 -0.10
CA ILE A 263 -24.73 -19.19 -0.18
C ILE A 263 -25.59 -19.27 -1.44
N PRO A 264 -26.93 -19.14 -1.36
CA PRO A 264 -27.79 -19.06 -2.53
C PRO A 264 -27.38 -17.88 -3.41
N PHE A 265 -27.32 -18.09 -4.73
CA PHE A 265 -26.86 -17.06 -5.68
C PHE A 265 -27.74 -15.80 -5.65
N SER A 266 -29.02 -15.94 -5.33
CA SER A 266 -29.94 -14.83 -5.14
C SER A 266 -29.44 -13.76 -4.14
N ARG A 267 -28.63 -14.15 -3.15
CA ARG A 267 -28.05 -13.19 -2.18
C ARG A 267 -27.07 -12.21 -2.81
N PHE A 268 -26.53 -12.53 -3.97
CA PHE A 268 -25.59 -11.66 -4.70
C PHE A 268 -26.28 -10.70 -5.70
N ARG A 269 -27.62 -10.81 -5.84
CA ARG A 269 -28.39 -10.02 -6.81
C ARG A 269 -28.08 -8.52 -6.71
N LYS A 270 -28.17 -7.96 -5.49
CA LYS A 270 -27.94 -6.55 -5.27
C LYS A 270 -26.53 -6.14 -5.74
N ASN A 271 -25.53 -6.90 -5.34
CA ASN A 271 -24.14 -6.66 -5.72
C ASN A 271 -23.96 -6.69 -7.24
N ILE A 272 -24.51 -7.71 -7.90
CA ILE A 272 -24.35 -7.90 -9.35
C ILE A 272 -25.05 -6.77 -10.14
N LEU A 273 -26.29 -6.43 -9.77
CA LEU A 273 -27.05 -5.40 -10.46
C LEU A 273 -26.52 -3.97 -10.22
N GLU A 274 -25.93 -3.71 -9.04
CA GLU A 274 -25.31 -2.42 -8.69
C GLU A 274 -23.84 -2.33 -9.12
N GLY A 275 -23.24 -3.40 -9.67
CA GLY A 275 -21.83 -3.44 -10.05
C GLY A 275 -20.86 -3.48 -8.86
N ASN A 276 -21.35 -3.82 -7.66
CA ASN A 276 -20.53 -3.86 -6.45
C ASN A 276 -19.80 -5.20 -6.32
N ARG A 277 -18.47 -5.18 -6.44
CA ARG A 277 -17.61 -6.37 -6.36
C ARG A 277 -17.39 -6.89 -4.93
N GLU A 278 -17.60 -6.08 -3.92
CA GLU A 278 -17.39 -6.45 -2.53
C GLU A 278 -18.67 -7.09 -1.95
N TYR A 279 -18.55 -8.32 -1.49
CA TYR A 279 -19.63 -9.00 -0.77
C TYR A 279 -19.19 -9.32 0.66
N ILE A 280 -20.03 -8.94 1.62
CA ILE A 280 -19.77 -9.19 3.05
C ILE A 280 -20.44 -10.52 3.42
N LEU A 281 -19.61 -11.49 3.81
CA LEU A 281 -20.08 -12.78 4.30
C LEU A 281 -20.82 -12.63 5.64
N PRO A 282 -21.67 -13.61 6.01
CA PRO A 282 -22.38 -13.59 7.31
C PRO A 282 -21.47 -13.48 8.53
N ASP A 283 -20.21 -13.89 8.42
CA ASP A 283 -19.17 -13.78 9.45
C ASP A 283 -18.41 -12.44 9.43
N GLY A 284 -18.81 -11.52 8.56
CA GLY A 284 -18.23 -10.18 8.43
C GLY A 284 -16.97 -10.10 7.57
N ARG A 285 -16.47 -11.21 7.00
CA ARG A 285 -15.36 -11.19 6.04
C ARG A 285 -15.82 -10.65 4.70
N ILE A 286 -14.93 -9.94 4.00
CA ILE A 286 -15.20 -9.37 2.67
C ILE A 286 -14.57 -10.27 1.61
N VAL A 287 -15.34 -10.63 0.60
CA VAL A 287 -14.87 -11.37 -0.59
C VAL A 287 -15.09 -10.54 -1.84
N LEU A 288 -14.18 -10.72 -2.81
CA LEU A 288 -14.32 -10.14 -4.15
C LEU A 288 -15.09 -11.10 -5.04
N LEU A 289 -16.20 -10.63 -5.60
CA LEU A 289 -16.97 -11.39 -6.57
C LEU A 289 -16.25 -11.40 -7.92
N PRO A 290 -16.26 -12.55 -8.65
CA PRO A 290 -15.67 -12.62 -9.97
C PRO A 290 -16.31 -11.64 -10.95
N GLU A 291 -15.50 -10.88 -11.68
CA GLU A 291 -15.95 -9.86 -12.64
C GLU A 291 -16.89 -10.45 -13.72
N GLU A 292 -16.63 -11.66 -14.14
CA GLU A 292 -17.46 -12.37 -15.11
C GLU A 292 -18.93 -12.57 -14.66
N TRP A 293 -19.21 -12.52 -13.33
CA TRP A 293 -20.57 -12.65 -12.85
C TRP A 293 -21.46 -11.49 -13.23
N PHE A 294 -20.89 -10.28 -13.31
CA PHE A 294 -21.62 -9.05 -13.60
C PHE A 294 -22.13 -9.05 -15.06
N SER A 295 -21.37 -9.60 -15.99
CA SER A 295 -21.80 -9.73 -17.38
C SER A 295 -22.62 -11.01 -17.63
N LYS A 296 -22.25 -12.13 -16.98
CA LYS A 296 -22.85 -13.44 -17.23
C LYS A 296 -24.22 -13.58 -16.61
N TYR A 297 -24.42 -13.08 -15.40
CA TYR A 297 -25.64 -13.34 -14.62
C TYR A 297 -26.56 -12.12 -14.48
N ALA A 298 -26.19 -10.93 -14.93
CA ALA A 298 -27.07 -9.76 -14.85
C ALA A 298 -28.41 -9.99 -15.54
N ASN A 299 -28.40 -10.44 -16.79
CA ASN A 299 -29.62 -10.72 -17.56
C ASN A 299 -30.49 -11.81 -16.93
N LEU A 300 -29.86 -12.83 -16.30
CA LEU A 300 -30.56 -13.88 -15.58
C LEU A 300 -31.31 -13.32 -14.38
N LEU A 301 -30.64 -12.46 -13.61
CA LEU A 301 -31.21 -11.84 -12.40
C LEU A 301 -32.28 -10.80 -12.70
N GLU A 302 -32.18 -10.11 -13.84
CA GLU A 302 -33.21 -9.17 -14.31
C GLU A 302 -34.48 -9.88 -14.77
N ALA A 303 -34.33 -10.96 -15.57
CA ALA A 303 -35.43 -11.69 -16.15
C ALA A 303 -36.12 -12.68 -15.19
N GLY A 304 -35.36 -13.18 -14.20
CA GLY A 304 -35.82 -14.22 -13.25
C GLY A 304 -36.67 -13.66 -12.12
N LYS A 305 -37.72 -14.41 -11.74
CA LYS A 305 -38.44 -14.20 -10.48
C LYS A 305 -37.76 -15.02 -9.39
N GLU A 306 -37.38 -14.33 -8.31
CA GLU A 306 -36.75 -14.98 -7.18
C GLU A 306 -37.74 -15.68 -6.24
N SER A 307 -37.35 -16.85 -5.80
CA SER A 307 -37.78 -17.50 -4.58
C SER A 307 -36.54 -17.78 -3.73
N ASP A 308 -36.64 -17.94 -2.43
CA ASP A 308 -35.54 -17.96 -1.45
C ASP A 308 -34.23 -18.67 -1.88
N LYS A 309 -34.33 -19.69 -2.73
CA LYS A 309 -33.16 -20.49 -3.17
C LYS A 309 -33.13 -20.74 -4.69
N THR A 310 -34.12 -20.26 -5.45
CA THR A 310 -34.30 -20.56 -6.87
C THR A 310 -34.50 -19.28 -7.67
N ILE A 311 -34.06 -19.30 -8.92
CA ILE A 311 -34.39 -18.28 -9.90
C ILE A 311 -35.31 -18.94 -10.92
N ARG A 312 -36.59 -18.53 -10.94
CA ARG A 312 -37.59 -19.02 -11.86
C ARG A 312 -37.58 -18.21 -13.16
N LEU A 313 -37.42 -18.89 -14.27
CA LEU A 313 -37.40 -18.30 -15.61
C LEU A 313 -38.53 -18.88 -16.46
N LYS A 314 -39.20 -18.05 -17.24
CA LYS A 314 -40.15 -18.47 -18.23
C LYS A 314 -39.45 -19.17 -19.42
N ARG A 315 -40.12 -20.13 -20.10
CA ARG A 315 -39.54 -20.87 -21.23
C ARG A 315 -38.90 -20.06 -22.33
N PRO A 316 -39.39 -18.86 -22.73
CA PRO A 316 -38.71 -18.05 -23.75
C PRO A 316 -37.28 -17.62 -23.40
N PHE A 317 -36.86 -17.71 -22.13
CA PHE A 317 -35.50 -17.37 -21.67
C PHE A 317 -34.53 -18.55 -21.66
N ILE A 318 -34.88 -19.70 -22.32
CA ILE A 318 -34.01 -20.88 -22.36
C ILE A 318 -32.61 -20.58 -22.90
N GLY A 319 -32.49 -19.71 -23.92
CA GLY A 319 -31.20 -19.29 -24.47
C GLY A 319 -30.26 -18.59 -23.45
N VAL A 320 -30.83 -17.93 -22.44
CA VAL A 320 -30.04 -17.35 -21.34
C VAL A 320 -29.49 -18.46 -20.46
N ILE A 321 -30.27 -19.49 -20.19
CA ILE A 321 -29.84 -20.66 -19.40
C ILE A 321 -28.74 -21.41 -20.15
N GLU A 322 -28.91 -21.69 -21.46
CA GLU A 322 -27.90 -22.36 -22.28
C GLU A 322 -26.58 -21.61 -22.30
N SER A 323 -26.59 -20.28 -22.47
CA SER A 323 -25.37 -19.45 -22.46
C SER A 323 -24.61 -19.51 -21.13
N ILE A 324 -25.29 -19.77 -20.03
CA ILE A 324 -24.72 -19.89 -18.70
C ILE A 324 -24.15 -21.29 -18.47
N LEU A 325 -24.85 -22.32 -18.96
CA LEU A 325 -24.54 -23.74 -18.73
C LEU A 325 -23.49 -24.31 -19.71
N GLU A 326 -23.42 -23.81 -20.95
CA GLU A 326 -22.46 -24.29 -21.95
C GLU A 326 -20.99 -24.12 -21.58
N LYS A 327 -20.66 -23.13 -20.75
CA LYS A 327 -19.28 -22.89 -20.31
C LYS A 327 -18.79 -23.84 -19.19
N ASP A 328 -19.71 -24.47 -18.45
CA ASP A 328 -19.36 -25.40 -17.37
C ASP A 328 -19.57 -26.87 -17.78
N ARG A 329 -18.76 -27.36 -18.68
CA ARG A 329 -18.82 -28.75 -19.24
C ARG A 329 -18.59 -29.89 -18.25
N GLN A 330 -18.64 -29.67 -16.97
CA GLN A 330 -18.44 -30.71 -15.94
C GLN A 330 -19.71 -31.19 -15.22
N SER A 331 -20.88 -30.64 -15.51
CA SER A 331 -22.13 -31.09 -14.86
C SER A 331 -22.89 -32.09 -15.75
N THR A 332 -22.81 -33.37 -15.40
CA THR A 332 -23.39 -34.53 -16.13
C THR A 332 -24.93 -34.53 -16.17
N SER A 333 -25.60 -33.79 -15.27
CA SER A 333 -27.07 -33.79 -15.14
C SER A 333 -27.81 -33.00 -16.23
N ILE A 334 -27.14 -32.09 -16.96
CA ILE A 334 -27.77 -31.18 -17.90
C ILE A 334 -27.87 -31.77 -19.32
N LYS A 335 -26.97 -32.69 -19.67
CA LYS A 335 -27.04 -33.41 -20.97
C LYS A 335 -28.31 -34.21 -21.16
N THR A 336 -28.94 -34.61 -20.06
CA THR A 336 -30.17 -35.44 -20.08
C THR A 336 -31.43 -34.61 -20.36
N LEU A 337 -31.41 -33.31 -20.08
CA LEU A 337 -32.57 -32.43 -20.32
C LEU A 337 -32.64 -31.95 -21.79
N LEU A 338 -31.47 -31.65 -22.42
CA LEU A 338 -31.40 -31.21 -23.80
C LEU A 338 -31.62 -32.31 -24.84
N SER A 339 -31.44 -33.60 -24.43
CA SER A 339 -31.65 -34.76 -25.33
C SER A 339 -33.09 -35.26 -25.41
N LYS A 340 -34.02 -34.63 -24.72
CA LYS A 340 -35.46 -35.02 -24.75
C LYS A 340 -36.36 -34.18 -25.67
N GLU A 341 -35.81 -33.14 -26.32
CA GLU A 341 -36.55 -32.25 -27.21
C GLU A 341 -36.07 -32.32 -28.69
N ILE A 342 -35.51 -33.46 -29.17
CA ILE A 342 -35.29 -33.72 -30.61
C ILE A 342 -36.17 -34.93 -30.99
#